data_649890c2ce5656a98a62d7988858b0c8
#
_entry.id   649890c2ce5656a98a62d7988858b0c8
#
_cell.length_a   1.000
_cell.length_b   1.000
_cell.length_c   1.000
_cell.angle_alpha   90.00
_cell.angle_beta   90.00
_cell.angle_gamma   90.00
#
_symmetry.space_group_name_H-M   'P 1'
#
loop_
_entity.id
_entity.type
_entity.pdbx_description
1 polymer ?
#
loop_
_entity_poly.entity_id
_entity_poly.type
_entity_poly.pdbx_seq_one_letter_code
_entity_poly.pdbx_strand_id
1 'polypeptide(L)'
;IFTYRGVRFYQTSYDTDNMGSYLSINRDPYGITVTYIGYALLFVSLFWLLLDPKGTFRQLLHKVSVRNGLLTLALLIGPFCFQPSRAATVIPQETAKKFGRLFINYDNRICPLQTFALDFTNKLHNSRSYKGMTAEQVVMSWIFYSSEWNQEPFIRIKNREMRRRFDLPEYANVNDFFRDDNYILGPSIQEYAQGQTDGFHKACTDLDGKLQLIMELQQGNILTIFPSEEYGQVVWYSPIS
;
A
#
# COMPACT_ATOMS: atom_id res chain seq x y z
N ILE A 1 15.49 8.88 14.20
CA ILE A 1 16.50 7.95 14.73
C ILE A 1 17.76 8.76 15.01
N PHE A 2 18.22 8.76 16.24
CA PHE A 2 19.47 9.42 16.64
C PHE A 2 20.47 8.34 17.08
N THR A 3 21.73 8.45 16.66
CA THR A 3 22.78 7.50 17.02
C THR A 3 23.91 8.24 17.75
N TYR A 4 24.24 7.81 18.96
CA TYR A 4 25.32 8.36 19.75
C TYR A 4 26.16 7.23 20.38
N ARG A 5 27.46 7.24 20.15
CA ARG A 5 28.44 6.23 20.67
C ARG A 5 28.00 4.77 20.45
N GLY A 6 27.39 4.45 19.27
CA GLY A 6 26.94 3.10 18.95
C GLY A 6 25.61 2.68 19.58
N VAL A 7 24.94 3.59 20.27
CA VAL A 7 23.60 3.41 20.82
C VAL A 7 22.60 4.10 19.89
N ARG A 8 21.54 3.41 19.51
CA ARG A 8 20.46 3.95 18.69
C ARG A 8 19.24 4.27 19.55
N PHE A 9 18.74 5.47 19.39
CA PHE A 9 17.56 5.98 20.08
C PHE A 9 16.40 6.06 19.08
N TYR A 10 15.29 5.44 19.43
CA TYR A 10 14.05 5.46 18.64
C TYR A 10 12.98 6.11 19.50
N GLN A 11 12.31 7.12 18.98
CA GLN A 11 11.10 7.63 19.61
C GLN A 11 9.95 6.66 19.31
N THR A 12 9.39 6.05 20.37
CA THR A 12 8.31 5.07 20.27
C THR A 12 6.96 5.68 20.55
N SER A 13 6.89 6.69 21.40
CA SER A 13 5.66 7.37 21.78
C SER A 13 5.98 8.72 22.39
N TYR A 14 4.97 9.54 22.59
CA TYR A 14 5.03 10.78 23.36
C TYR A 14 3.93 10.76 24.43
N ASP A 15 4.11 11.55 25.47
CA ASP A 15 3.16 11.63 26.57
C ASP A 15 1.89 12.38 26.15
N THR A 16 0.76 12.08 26.79
CA THR A 16 -0.54 12.68 26.48
C THR A 16 -0.58 14.20 26.66
N ASP A 17 0.35 14.75 27.45
CA ASP A 17 0.52 16.19 27.69
C ASP A 17 1.50 16.87 26.71
N ASN A 18 2.06 16.11 25.75
CA ASN A 18 3.09 16.56 24.79
C ASN A 18 4.38 17.14 25.40
N MET A 19 4.62 16.94 26.70
CA MET A 19 5.79 17.46 27.40
C MET A 19 6.91 16.43 27.53
N GLY A 20 6.65 15.16 27.21
CA GLY A 20 7.60 14.06 27.28
C GLY A 20 7.58 13.13 26.08
N SER A 21 8.68 12.41 25.86
CA SER A 21 8.79 11.39 24.81
C SER A 21 9.35 10.10 25.39
N TYR A 22 8.75 8.97 25.02
CA TYR A 22 9.29 7.65 25.31
C TYR A 22 10.32 7.28 24.26
N LEU A 23 11.55 7.01 24.69
CA LEU A 23 12.65 6.61 23.81
C LEU A 23 12.97 5.14 24.07
N SER A 24 12.92 4.35 23.01
CA SER A 24 13.48 2.99 23.02
C SER A 24 14.96 3.05 22.69
N ILE A 25 15.78 2.41 23.50
CA ILE A 25 17.23 2.41 23.38
C ILE A 25 17.66 1.02 22.94
N ASN A 26 18.35 0.93 21.80
CA ASN A 26 18.94 -0.31 21.32
C ASN A 26 20.46 -0.19 21.24
N ARG A 27 21.16 -1.10 21.93
CA ARG A 27 22.60 -1.27 21.85
C ARG A 27 22.90 -2.73 21.54
N ASP A 28 23.03 -3.05 20.26
CA ASP A 28 23.45 -4.38 19.83
C ASP A 28 24.68 -4.28 18.92
N PRO A 29 25.89 -4.26 19.51
CA PRO A 29 27.12 -4.12 18.73
C PRO A 29 27.49 -5.40 17.95
N TYR A 30 26.98 -6.55 18.34
CA TYR A 30 27.38 -7.83 17.76
C TYR A 30 26.27 -8.48 16.89
N GLY A 31 25.01 -8.32 17.24
CA GLY A 31 23.89 -8.99 16.57
C GLY A 31 23.79 -8.61 15.09
N ILE A 32 23.96 -7.34 14.76
CA ILE A 32 23.98 -6.85 13.38
C ILE A 32 25.12 -7.51 12.59
N THR A 33 26.32 -7.55 13.16
CA THR A 33 27.51 -8.12 12.49
C THR A 33 27.34 -9.62 12.28
N VAL A 34 26.87 -10.36 13.28
CA VAL A 34 26.60 -11.80 13.18
C VAL A 34 25.53 -12.10 12.14
N THR A 35 24.47 -11.31 12.09
CA THR A 35 23.40 -11.43 11.09
C THR A 35 23.91 -11.22 9.67
N TYR A 36 24.73 -10.20 9.42
CA TYR A 36 25.31 -9.96 8.09
C TYR A 36 26.29 -11.06 7.68
N ILE A 37 27.09 -11.58 8.61
CA ILE A 37 27.97 -12.73 8.35
C ILE A 37 27.11 -13.96 7.98
N GLY A 38 26.01 -14.19 8.70
CA GLY A 38 25.06 -15.27 8.39
C GLY A 38 24.46 -15.13 6.99
N TYR A 39 24.04 -13.95 6.60
CA TYR A 39 23.56 -13.68 5.24
C TYR A 39 24.64 -13.87 4.19
N ALA A 40 25.86 -13.41 4.43
CA ALA A 40 26.97 -13.60 3.51
C ALA A 40 27.27 -15.08 3.28
N LEU A 41 27.32 -15.89 4.34
CA LEU A 41 27.51 -17.33 4.26
C LEU A 41 26.37 -18.03 3.50
N LEU A 42 25.14 -17.60 3.74
CA LEU A 42 23.96 -18.11 3.02
C LEU A 42 24.05 -17.81 1.52
N PHE A 43 24.39 -16.59 1.15
CA PHE A 43 24.58 -16.22 -0.25
C PHE A 43 25.73 -17.00 -0.91
N VAL A 44 26.88 -17.14 -0.24
CA VAL A 44 28.02 -17.91 -0.74
C VAL A 44 27.62 -19.37 -0.95
N SER A 45 26.92 -19.99 -0.01
CA SER A 45 26.46 -21.39 -0.13
C SER A 45 25.46 -21.57 -1.28
N LEU A 46 24.55 -20.59 -1.47
CA LEU A 46 23.58 -20.61 -2.56
C LEU A 46 24.30 -20.50 -3.93
N PHE A 47 25.26 -19.56 -4.05
CA PHE A 47 26.07 -19.42 -5.26
C PHE A 47 26.89 -20.67 -5.55
N TRP A 48 27.50 -21.27 -4.51
CA TRP A 48 28.23 -22.52 -4.67
C TRP A 48 27.35 -23.66 -5.20
N LEU A 49 26.14 -23.77 -4.67
CA LEU A 49 25.17 -24.78 -5.11
C LEU A 49 24.73 -24.58 -6.57
N LEU A 50 24.65 -23.33 -7.05
CA LEU A 50 24.33 -23.01 -8.45
C LEU A 50 25.50 -23.26 -9.39
N LEU A 51 26.74 -23.05 -8.92
CA LEU A 51 27.95 -23.18 -9.73
C LEU A 51 28.49 -24.61 -9.78
N ASP A 52 28.09 -25.47 -8.84
CA ASP A 52 28.59 -26.88 -8.78
C ASP A 52 28.25 -27.64 -10.07
N PRO A 53 29.28 -28.08 -10.84
CA PRO A 53 29.07 -28.78 -12.10
C PRO A 53 28.42 -30.17 -11.94
N LYS A 54 28.53 -30.78 -10.74
CA LYS A 54 27.96 -32.09 -10.38
C LYS A 54 26.66 -31.96 -9.58
N GLY A 55 26.22 -30.75 -9.28
CA GLY A 55 25.02 -30.47 -8.50
C GLY A 55 23.74 -30.95 -9.17
N THR A 56 22.77 -31.36 -8.35
CA THR A 56 21.44 -31.78 -8.78
C THR A 56 20.70 -30.73 -9.60
N PHE A 57 20.97 -29.45 -9.33
CA PHE A 57 20.40 -28.31 -10.09
C PHE A 57 20.83 -28.36 -11.57
N ARG A 58 22.11 -28.55 -11.84
CA ARG A 58 22.64 -28.65 -13.22
C ARG A 58 22.18 -29.92 -13.93
N GLN A 59 22.07 -31.03 -13.20
CA GLN A 59 21.53 -32.29 -13.74
C GLN A 59 20.04 -32.14 -14.13
N LEU A 60 19.25 -31.37 -13.36
CA LEU A 60 17.86 -31.08 -13.68
C LEU A 60 17.76 -30.12 -14.88
N LEU A 61 18.62 -29.13 -14.97
CA LEU A 61 18.66 -28.21 -16.14
C LEU A 61 19.02 -28.96 -17.44
N HIS A 62 19.90 -29.98 -17.38
CA HIS A 62 20.23 -30.78 -18.56
C HIS A 62 19.11 -31.77 -18.92
N LYS A 63 18.35 -32.30 -17.96
CA LYS A 63 17.19 -33.19 -18.20
C LYS A 63 15.96 -32.45 -18.72
N VAL A 64 15.73 -31.23 -18.29
CA VAL A 64 14.71 -30.39 -18.87
C VAL A 64 15.35 -29.70 -20.08
N SER A 65 15.01 -30.15 -21.27
CA SER A 65 15.48 -29.52 -22.53
C SER A 65 15.11 -28.06 -22.52
N VAL A 66 16.06 -27.22 -22.07
CA VAL A 66 15.87 -25.76 -21.83
C VAL A 66 15.37 -25.04 -23.07
N ARG A 67 15.64 -25.59 -24.27
CA ARG A 67 15.20 -25.03 -25.55
C ARG A 67 13.68 -25.11 -25.77
N ASN A 68 13.04 -26.16 -25.26
CA ASN A 68 11.58 -26.30 -25.38
C ASN A 68 10.86 -25.69 -24.14
N GLY A 69 11.51 -25.70 -22.96
CA GLY A 69 10.95 -25.12 -21.74
C GLY A 69 10.83 -23.59 -21.77
N LEU A 70 11.80 -22.89 -22.39
CA LEU A 70 11.73 -21.42 -22.58
C LEU A 70 10.63 -21.02 -23.57
N LEU A 71 10.41 -21.81 -24.64
CA LEU A 71 9.32 -21.59 -25.58
C LEU A 71 7.96 -21.90 -24.96
N THR A 72 7.84 -22.97 -24.16
CA THR A 72 6.59 -23.28 -23.45
C THR A 72 6.31 -22.29 -22.33
N LEU A 73 7.33 -21.81 -21.62
CA LEU A 73 7.16 -20.76 -20.61
C LEU A 73 6.76 -19.43 -21.26
N ALA A 74 7.37 -19.05 -22.39
CA ALA A 74 6.99 -17.87 -23.15
C ALA A 74 5.57 -17.98 -23.75
N LEU A 75 5.14 -19.18 -24.14
CA LEU A 75 3.80 -19.45 -24.68
C LEU A 75 2.74 -19.51 -23.57
N LEU A 76 3.11 -19.90 -22.33
CA LEU A 76 2.22 -19.88 -21.18
C LEU A 76 2.11 -18.47 -20.55
N ILE A 77 3.15 -17.65 -20.62
CA ILE A 77 3.15 -16.27 -20.09
C ILE A 77 2.60 -15.29 -21.13
N GLY A 78 2.78 -15.57 -22.44
CA GLY A 78 2.39 -14.68 -23.53
C GLY A 78 0.90 -14.30 -23.54
N PRO A 79 -0.07 -15.23 -23.39
CA PRO A 79 -1.50 -14.89 -23.34
C PRO A 79 -1.91 -14.17 -22.06
N PHE A 80 -1.17 -14.35 -20.95
CA PHE A 80 -1.48 -13.68 -19.68
C PHE A 80 -1.05 -12.21 -19.65
N CYS A 81 -0.10 -11.80 -20.50
CA CYS A 81 0.36 -10.41 -20.59
C CYS A 81 -0.48 -9.54 -21.54
N PHE A 82 -1.39 -10.13 -22.32
CA PHE A 82 -2.24 -9.41 -23.29
C PHE A 82 -3.71 -9.48 -22.91
N GLN A 83 -4.06 -9.12 -21.68
CA GLN A 83 -5.38 -8.51 -21.47
C GLN A 83 -5.23 -7.03 -21.83
N PRO A 84 -6.02 -6.48 -22.75
CA PRO A 84 -6.13 -5.05 -22.91
C PRO A 84 -6.85 -4.52 -21.67
N SER A 85 -6.10 -4.34 -20.58
CA SER A 85 -6.55 -3.47 -19.51
C SER A 85 -6.79 -2.13 -20.20
N ARG A 86 -8.05 -1.66 -20.25
CA ARG A 86 -8.31 -0.24 -20.46
C ARG A 86 -7.47 0.47 -19.42
N ALA A 87 -6.31 0.96 -19.84
CA ALA A 87 -5.41 1.64 -18.93
C ALA A 87 -6.18 2.86 -18.42
N ALA A 88 -6.41 2.91 -17.12
CA ALA A 88 -7.00 4.08 -16.50
C ALA A 88 -6.21 5.31 -16.92
N THR A 89 -6.89 6.40 -17.21
CA THR A 89 -6.24 7.64 -17.65
C THR A 89 -5.24 8.08 -16.61
N VAL A 90 -4.00 8.34 -17.05
CA VAL A 90 -2.86 8.64 -16.16
C VAL A 90 -2.45 10.09 -16.35
N ILE A 91 -2.33 10.81 -15.25
CA ILE A 91 -1.83 12.19 -15.24
C ILE A 91 -0.30 12.18 -15.45
N PRO A 92 0.24 13.13 -16.25
CA PRO A 92 1.68 13.24 -16.44
C PRO A 92 2.44 13.39 -15.11
N GLN A 93 3.57 12.69 -14.97
CA GLN A 93 4.34 12.64 -13.72
C GLN A 93 4.77 14.03 -13.24
N GLU A 94 5.19 14.91 -14.14
CA GLU A 94 5.62 16.28 -13.80
C GLU A 94 4.47 17.11 -13.23
N THR A 95 3.25 16.93 -13.74
CA THR A 95 2.05 17.58 -13.19
C THR A 95 1.72 17.05 -11.81
N ALA A 96 1.73 15.73 -11.64
CA ALA A 96 1.48 15.09 -10.36
C ALA A 96 2.52 15.47 -9.30
N LYS A 97 3.77 15.58 -9.68
CA LYS A 97 4.86 16.01 -8.79
C LYS A 97 4.68 17.46 -8.30
N LYS A 98 4.20 18.36 -9.18
CA LYS A 98 3.87 19.73 -8.77
C LYS A 98 2.70 19.75 -7.80
N PHE A 99 1.64 18.98 -8.08
CA PHE A 99 0.48 18.86 -7.23
C PHE A 99 0.84 18.27 -5.85
N GLY A 100 1.70 17.27 -5.80
CA GLY A 100 2.19 16.66 -4.57
C GLY A 100 2.94 17.62 -3.62
N ARG A 101 3.36 18.80 -4.10
CA ARG A 101 4.01 19.85 -3.28
C ARG A 101 3.04 20.78 -2.56
N LEU A 102 1.75 20.71 -2.89
CA LEU A 102 0.73 21.47 -2.16
C LEU A 102 0.73 21.03 -0.70
N PHE A 103 0.64 22.00 0.21
CA PHE A 103 0.49 21.72 1.62
C PHE A 103 -0.99 21.48 1.95
N ILE A 104 -1.22 20.45 2.73
CA ILE A 104 -2.55 20.09 3.25
C ILE A 104 -2.46 19.90 4.77
N ASN A 105 -3.56 20.06 5.45
CA ASN A 105 -3.69 19.61 6.82
C ASN A 105 -4.18 18.15 6.82
N TYR A 106 -3.29 17.21 7.09
CA TYR A 106 -3.57 15.78 7.13
C TYR A 106 -3.18 15.22 8.49
N ASP A 107 -4.12 14.56 9.16
CA ASP A 107 -3.91 13.96 10.47
C ASP A 107 -3.34 14.98 11.50
N ASN A 108 -4.00 16.17 11.56
CA ASN A 108 -3.61 17.33 12.38
C ASN A 108 -2.17 17.82 12.15
N ARG A 109 -1.61 17.57 10.98
CA ARG A 109 -0.27 18.01 10.59
C ARG A 109 -0.29 18.69 9.23
N ILE A 110 0.41 19.79 9.12
CA ILE A 110 0.65 20.43 7.83
C ILE A 110 1.77 19.67 7.13
N CYS A 111 1.45 19.00 6.03
CA CYS A 111 2.41 18.25 5.27
C CYS A 111 2.17 18.37 3.76
N PRO A 112 3.17 18.09 2.91
CA PRO A 112 2.95 18.02 1.47
C PRO A 112 1.93 16.93 1.13
N LEU A 113 1.08 17.17 0.14
CA LEU A 113 0.11 16.20 -0.37
C LEU A 113 0.77 14.88 -0.79
N GLN A 114 2.04 14.91 -1.16
CA GLN A 114 2.85 13.71 -1.41
C GLN A 114 2.83 12.75 -0.22
N THR A 115 2.86 13.25 1.01
CA THR A 115 2.83 12.41 2.23
C THR A 115 1.52 11.64 2.30
N PHE A 116 0.40 12.33 2.12
CA PHE A 116 -0.92 11.71 2.02
C PHE A 116 -0.98 10.70 0.86
N ALA A 117 -0.46 11.07 -0.32
CA ALA A 117 -0.48 10.20 -1.49
C ALA A 117 0.26 8.88 -1.26
N LEU A 118 1.41 8.92 -0.60
CA LEU A 118 2.16 7.73 -0.22
C LEU A 118 1.39 6.86 0.78
N ASP A 119 0.77 7.46 1.78
CA ASP A 119 -0.02 6.74 2.78
C ASP A 119 -1.29 6.14 2.15
N PHE A 120 -2.01 6.89 1.34
CA PHE A 120 -3.18 6.44 0.59
C PHE A 120 -2.85 5.22 -0.27
N THR A 121 -1.82 5.34 -1.12
CA THR A 121 -1.44 4.26 -2.03
C THR A 121 -0.97 3.02 -1.27
N ASN A 122 -0.21 3.20 -0.19
CA ASN A 122 0.24 2.09 0.64
C ASN A 122 -0.91 1.43 1.42
N LYS A 123 -1.84 2.21 1.96
CA LYS A 123 -2.99 1.72 2.73
C LYS A 123 -3.93 0.89 1.86
N LEU A 124 -4.17 1.31 0.63
CA LEU A 124 -5.10 0.65 -0.29
C LEU A 124 -4.44 -0.49 -1.06
N HIS A 125 -3.30 -0.23 -1.68
CA HIS A 125 -2.63 -1.19 -2.57
C HIS A 125 -1.52 -2.00 -1.91
N ASN A 126 -1.06 -1.57 -0.72
CA ASN A 126 0.09 -2.15 0.00
C ASN A 126 1.42 -1.98 -0.76
N SER A 127 1.55 -0.91 -1.53
CA SER A 127 2.76 -0.47 -2.22
C SER A 127 2.75 1.06 -2.28
N ARG A 128 3.92 1.67 -2.50
CA ARG A 128 4.05 3.13 -2.66
C ARG A 128 3.92 3.59 -4.11
N SER A 129 3.69 2.66 -5.03
CA SER A 129 3.51 2.90 -6.46
C SER A 129 2.52 1.91 -7.04
N TYR A 130 1.94 2.21 -8.18
CA TYR A 130 0.97 1.37 -8.88
C TYR A 130 1.23 1.34 -10.38
N LYS A 131 1.47 0.17 -10.97
CA LYS A 131 1.70 0.00 -12.42
C LYS A 131 2.71 1.01 -13.01
N GLY A 132 3.79 1.30 -12.27
CA GLY A 132 4.81 2.28 -12.69
C GLY A 132 4.45 3.74 -12.41
N MET A 133 3.26 4.04 -11.90
CA MET A 133 2.83 5.38 -11.49
C MET A 133 3.32 5.72 -10.09
N THR A 134 3.65 6.99 -9.87
CA THR A 134 3.94 7.52 -8.53
C THR A 134 2.65 7.66 -7.70
N ALA A 135 2.78 7.72 -6.38
CA ALA A 135 1.62 7.88 -5.50
C ALA A 135 0.81 9.15 -5.80
N GLU A 136 1.48 10.23 -6.17
CA GLU A 136 0.84 11.49 -6.55
C GLU A 136 0.02 11.34 -7.85
N GLN A 137 0.54 10.57 -8.82
CA GLN A 137 -0.23 10.27 -10.04
C GLN A 137 -1.47 9.44 -9.70
N VAL A 138 -1.36 8.47 -8.81
CA VAL A 138 -2.48 7.65 -8.34
C VAL A 138 -3.56 8.52 -7.70
N VAL A 139 -3.20 9.36 -6.72
CA VAL A 139 -4.17 10.23 -6.01
C VAL A 139 -4.83 11.22 -6.96
N MET A 140 -4.05 11.90 -7.80
CA MET A 140 -4.65 12.80 -8.80
C MET A 140 -5.60 12.08 -9.75
N SER A 141 -5.25 10.86 -10.17
CA SER A 141 -6.11 10.08 -11.06
C SER A 141 -7.41 9.67 -10.38
N TRP A 142 -7.38 9.34 -9.09
CA TRP A 142 -8.59 9.10 -8.29
C TRP A 142 -9.49 10.33 -8.18
N ILE A 143 -8.90 11.54 -8.10
CA ILE A 143 -9.66 12.81 -8.02
C ILE A 143 -10.30 13.14 -9.39
N PHE A 144 -9.52 13.10 -10.46
CA PHE A 144 -9.95 13.63 -11.77
C PHE A 144 -10.60 12.61 -12.69
N TYR A 145 -10.34 11.31 -12.48
CA TYR A 145 -10.84 10.20 -13.30
C TYR A 145 -11.52 9.12 -12.45
N SER A 146 -12.30 9.55 -11.46
CA SER A 146 -12.94 8.68 -10.46
C SER A 146 -13.75 7.54 -11.07
N SER A 147 -14.53 7.79 -12.14
CA SER A 147 -15.35 6.78 -12.81
C SER A 147 -14.53 5.64 -13.43
N GLU A 148 -13.35 5.96 -13.97
CA GLU A 148 -12.44 4.96 -14.54
C GLU A 148 -11.72 4.20 -13.43
N TRP A 149 -11.26 4.94 -12.39
CA TRP A 149 -10.53 4.37 -11.27
C TRP A 149 -11.41 3.51 -10.35
N ASN A 150 -12.71 3.75 -10.29
CA ASN A 150 -13.64 2.87 -9.60
C ASN A 150 -13.70 1.45 -10.19
N GLN A 151 -13.28 1.28 -11.46
CA GLN A 151 -13.17 -0.02 -12.14
C GLN A 151 -11.76 -0.62 -12.05
N GLU A 152 -10.79 0.12 -11.52
CA GLU A 152 -9.39 -0.32 -11.45
C GLU A 152 -9.18 -1.27 -10.25
N PRO A 153 -8.57 -2.47 -10.43
CA PRO A 153 -8.33 -3.42 -9.35
C PRO A 153 -7.19 -2.96 -8.44
N PHE A 154 -7.46 -1.94 -7.65
CA PHE A 154 -6.46 -1.23 -6.85
C PHE A 154 -6.47 -1.63 -5.36
N ILE A 155 -7.63 -2.04 -4.83
CA ILE A 155 -7.84 -2.27 -3.40
C ILE A 155 -7.39 -3.68 -3.01
N ARG A 156 -6.33 -3.80 -2.24
CA ARG A 156 -5.85 -5.10 -1.78
C ARG A 156 -6.64 -5.64 -0.61
N ILE A 157 -7.15 -6.87 -0.76
CA ILE A 157 -7.88 -7.62 0.26
C ILE A 157 -6.98 -8.71 0.84
N LYS A 158 -6.49 -8.49 2.07
CA LYS A 158 -5.56 -9.41 2.74
C LYS A 158 -6.27 -10.63 3.36
N ASN A 159 -7.49 -10.44 3.84
CA ASN A 159 -8.23 -11.49 4.53
C ASN A 159 -8.77 -12.54 3.54
N ARG A 160 -8.30 -13.80 3.67
CA ARG A 160 -8.70 -14.90 2.78
C ARG A 160 -10.14 -15.35 2.99
N GLU A 161 -10.65 -15.24 4.22
CA GLU A 161 -12.02 -15.61 4.53
C GLU A 161 -13.00 -14.64 3.89
N MET A 162 -12.73 -13.33 3.98
CA MET A 162 -13.49 -12.31 3.30
C MET A 162 -13.54 -12.53 1.78
N ARG A 163 -12.39 -12.82 1.16
CA ARG A 163 -12.33 -13.13 -0.28
C ARG A 163 -13.22 -14.31 -0.65
N ARG A 164 -13.24 -15.36 0.18
CA ARG A 164 -14.09 -16.54 -0.06
C ARG A 164 -15.57 -16.27 0.18
N ARG A 165 -15.92 -15.56 1.25
CA ARG A 165 -17.34 -15.31 1.59
C ARG A 165 -18.01 -14.37 0.59
N PHE A 166 -17.30 -13.36 0.12
CA PHE A 166 -17.83 -12.36 -0.79
C PHE A 166 -17.43 -12.60 -2.26
N ASP A 167 -16.73 -13.69 -2.55
CA ASP A 167 -16.22 -14.01 -3.90
C ASP A 167 -15.43 -12.83 -4.50
N LEU A 168 -14.47 -12.31 -3.74
CA LEU A 168 -13.64 -11.16 -4.11
C LEU A 168 -12.24 -11.60 -4.51
N PRO A 169 -11.63 -10.96 -5.52
CA PRO A 169 -10.24 -11.17 -5.89
C PRO A 169 -9.27 -10.66 -4.82
N GLU A 170 -7.97 -10.93 -4.96
CA GLU A 170 -6.95 -10.35 -4.06
C GLU A 170 -6.84 -8.83 -4.23
N TYR A 171 -7.02 -8.36 -5.45
CA TYR A 171 -7.11 -6.94 -5.79
C TYR A 171 -8.48 -6.68 -6.39
N ALA A 172 -9.30 -5.94 -5.68
CA ALA A 172 -10.66 -5.58 -6.06
C ALA A 172 -10.73 -4.12 -6.54
N ASN A 173 -11.74 -3.83 -7.31
CA ASN A 173 -12.14 -2.48 -7.64
C ASN A 173 -13.30 -2.01 -6.73
N VAL A 174 -13.69 -0.75 -6.79
CA VAL A 174 -14.76 -0.21 -5.92
C VAL A 174 -16.11 -0.88 -6.22
N ASN A 175 -16.40 -1.16 -7.50
CA ASN A 175 -17.68 -1.72 -7.92
C ASN A 175 -17.87 -3.17 -7.41
N ASP A 176 -16.79 -3.92 -7.13
CA ASP A 176 -16.87 -5.29 -6.61
C ASP A 176 -17.55 -5.35 -5.24
N PHE A 177 -17.65 -4.23 -4.52
CA PHE A 177 -18.29 -4.13 -3.20
C PHE A 177 -19.79 -3.81 -3.28
N PHE A 178 -20.32 -3.64 -4.47
CA PHE A 178 -21.74 -3.40 -4.69
C PHE A 178 -22.33 -4.47 -5.60
N ARG A 179 -23.38 -5.14 -5.14
CA ARG A 179 -24.13 -6.15 -5.90
C ARG A 179 -25.60 -5.79 -5.87
N ASP A 180 -26.23 -5.66 -7.01
CA ASP A 180 -27.64 -5.26 -7.14
C ASP A 180 -27.95 -4.01 -6.29
N ASP A 181 -27.08 -3.01 -6.38
CA ASP A 181 -27.11 -1.75 -5.61
C ASP A 181 -26.98 -1.93 -4.08
N ASN A 182 -26.68 -3.13 -3.60
CA ASN A 182 -26.47 -3.40 -2.19
C ASN A 182 -24.97 -3.44 -1.82
N TYR A 183 -24.60 -2.75 -0.75
CA TYR A 183 -23.25 -2.78 -0.21
C TYR A 183 -23.00 -4.09 0.55
N ILE A 184 -22.12 -4.94 0.03
CA ILE A 184 -21.95 -6.31 0.54
C ILE A 184 -21.31 -6.40 1.92
N LEU A 185 -20.57 -5.37 2.36
CA LEU A 185 -19.93 -5.37 3.69
C LEU A 185 -20.89 -4.87 4.80
N GLY A 186 -21.99 -4.19 4.43
CA GLY A 186 -22.91 -3.56 5.38
C GLY A 186 -23.34 -4.43 6.54
N PRO A 187 -23.88 -5.64 6.31
CA PRO A 187 -24.30 -6.54 7.40
C PRO A 187 -23.16 -6.86 8.37
N SER A 188 -21.96 -7.19 7.87
CA SER A 188 -20.82 -7.55 8.72
C SER A 188 -20.27 -6.37 9.53
N ILE A 189 -20.37 -5.15 9.01
CA ILE A 189 -20.02 -3.92 9.74
C ILE A 189 -21.01 -3.67 10.87
N GLN A 190 -22.30 -3.88 10.60
CA GLN A 190 -23.34 -3.75 11.62
C GLN A 190 -23.17 -4.78 12.75
N GLU A 191 -22.85 -6.03 12.41
CA GLU A 191 -22.56 -7.09 13.37
C GLU A 191 -21.32 -6.74 14.23
N TYR A 192 -20.29 -6.15 13.62
CA TYR A 192 -19.12 -5.64 14.35
C TYR A 192 -19.51 -4.54 15.36
N ALA A 193 -20.35 -3.60 14.97
CA ALA A 193 -20.85 -2.53 15.85
C ALA A 193 -21.72 -3.07 16.99
N GLN A 194 -22.36 -4.23 16.79
CA GLN A 194 -23.15 -4.94 17.82
C GLN A 194 -22.30 -5.83 18.75
N GLY A 195 -20.97 -5.83 18.57
CA GLY A 195 -20.03 -6.52 19.46
C GLY A 195 -19.43 -7.82 18.91
N GLN A 196 -19.67 -8.18 17.66
CA GLN A 196 -18.98 -9.32 17.01
C GLN A 196 -17.59 -8.90 16.52
N THR A 197 -16.61 -8.95 17.42
CA THR A 197 -15.25 -8.42 17.17
C THR A 197 -14.25 -9.47 16.70
N ASP A 198 -14.68 -10.51 16.00
CA ASP A 198 -13.77 -11.49 15.41
C ASP A 198 -12.94 -10.94 14.25
N GLY A 199 -11.94 -11.71 13.82
CA GLY A 199 -11.01 -11.29 12.79
C GLY A 199 -11.64 -11.02 11.42
N PHE A 200 -12.79 -11.65 11.11
CA PHE A 200 -13.53 -11.43 9.87
C PHE A 200 -14.26 -10.09 9.89
N HIS A 201 -15.07 -9.83 10.93
CA HIS A 201 -15.84 -8.59 11.07
C HIS A 201 -14.94 -7.36 11.20
N LYS A 202 -13.83 -7.49 11.96
CA LYS A 202 -12.80 -6.47 12.00
C LYS A 202 -12.22 -6.18 10.63
N ALA A 203 -11.90 -7.21 9.83
CA ALA A 203 -11.37 -7.02 8.49
C ALA A 203 -12.38 -6.37 7.53
N CYS A 204 -13.68 -6.62 7.70
CA CYS A 204 -14.74 -5.92 6.96
C CYS A 204 -14.76 -4.42 7.29
N THR A 205 -14.67 -4.07 8.58
CA THR A 205 -14.62 -2.67 9.03
C THR A 205 -13.34 -1.96 8.56
N ASP A 206 -12.17 -2.64 8.62
CA ASP A 206 -10.91 -2.10 8.11
C ASP A 206 -10.98 -1.83 6.59
N LEU A 207 -11.68 -2.69 5.86
CA LEU A 207 -11.87 -2.53 4.41
C LEU A 207 -12.87 -1.42 4.09
N ASP A 208 -13.94 -1.30 4.86
CA ASP A 208 -14.89 -0.18 4.77
C ASP A 208 -14.18 1.17 4.96
N GLY A 209 -13.32 1.29 5.96
CA GLY A 209 -12.51 2.49 6.15
C GLY A 209 -11.60 2.84 4.96
N LYS A 210 -11.19 1.84 4.16
CA LYS A 210 -10.47 2.10 2.89
C LYS A 210 -11.39 2.65 1.80
N LEU A 211 -12.60 2.12 1.71
CA LEU A 211 -13.59 2.60 0.74
C LEU A 211 -14.07 4.01 1.09
N GLN A 212 -14.29 4.29 2.38
CA GLN A 212 -14.61 5.63 2.85
C GLN A 212 -13.50 6.63 2.49
N LEU A 213 -12.23 6.25 2.69
CA LEU A 213 -11.08 7.09 2.31
C LEU A 213 -11.06 7.43 0.82
N ILE A 214 -11.46 6.47 -0.04
CA ILE A 214 -11.61 6.72 -1.49
C ILE A 214 -12.74 7.72 -1.75
N MET A 215 -13.90 7.52 -1.11
CA MET A 215 -15.06 8.42 -1.30
C MET A 215 -14.76 9.84 -0.84
N GLU A 216 -14.13 10.02 0.31
CA GLU A 216 -13.71 11.32 0.82
C GLU A 216 -12.70 12.01 -0.10
N LEU A 217 -11.78 11.23 -0.71
CA LEU A 217 -10.84 11.76 -1.69
C LEU A 217 -11.57 12.22 -2.96
N GLN A 218 -12.51 11.42 -3.47
CA GLN A 218 -13.29 11.76 -4.67
C GLN A 218 -14.21 12.96 -4.46
N GLN A 219 -14.73 13.12 -3.25
CA GLN A 219 -15.52 14.28 -2.86
C GLN A 219 -14.65 15.53 -2.60
N GLY A 220 -13.32 15.39 -2.49
CA GLY A 220 -12.41 16.49 -2.20
C GLY A 220 -12.31 16.86 -0.72
N ASN A 221 -12.99 16.16 0.18
CA ASN A 221 -12.99 16.44 1.63
C ASN A 221 -11.59 16.39 2.26
N ILE A 222 -10.75 15.48 1.77
CA ILE A 222 -9.38 15.30 2.28
C ILE A 222 -8.45 16.45 1.85
N LEU A 223 -8.80 17.16 0.78
CA LEU A 223 -7.96 18.22 0.24
C LEU A 223 -8.13 19.54 1.03
N THR A 224 -7.80 19.51 2.30
CA THR A 224 -7.82 20.71 3.16
C THR A 224 -6.61 21.58 2.87
N ILE A 225 -6.71 22.37 1.78
CA ILE A 225 -5.61 23.17 1.20
C ILE A 225 -5.75 24.66 1.44
N PHE A 226 -6.91 25.14 1.94
CA PHE A 226 -7.18 26.55 2.13
C PHE A 226 -7.13 26.91 3.63
N PRO A 227 -6.03 27.52 4.12
CA PRO A 227 -5.97 28.01 5.48
C PRO A 227 -6.77 29.33 5.61
N SER A 228 -7.60 29.44 6.64
CA SER A 228 -8.28 30.67 7.04
C SER A 228 -8.05 30.93 8.51
N GLU A 229 -7.97 32.19 8.92
CA GLU A 229 -7.87 32.58 10.33
C GLU A 229 -9.24 32.87 10.89
N GLU A 230 -9.69 32.08 11.86
CA GLU A 230 -10.95 32.22 12.54
C GLU A 230 -10.74 32.23 14.05
N TYR A 231 -11.20 33.32 14.72
CA TYR A 231 -11.08 33.48 16.18
C TYR A 231 -9.65 33.30 16.70
N GLY A 232 -8.62 33.68 15.92
CA GLY A 232 -7.21 33.54 16.29
C GLY A 232 -6.64 32.13 16.12
N GLN A 233 -7.38 31.25 15.45
CA GLN A 233 -6.93 29.90 15.10
C GLN A 233 -6.92 29.71 13.59
N VAL A 234 -5.95 28.94 13.09
CA VAL A 234 -5.89 28.58 11.66
C VAL A 234 -6.76 27.36 11.42
N VAL A 235 -7.85 27.55 10.70
CA VAL A 235 -8.75 26.49 10.24
C VAL A 235 -8.44 26.17 8.76
N TRP A 236 -8.42 24.91 8.41
CA TRP A 236 -8.15 24.46 7.05
C TRP A 236 -9.42 23.97 6.38
N TYR A 237 -9.71 24.52 5.23
CA TYR A 237 -10.90 24.22 4.43
C TYR A 237 -10.56 23.39 3.21
N SER A 238 -11.49 22.50 2.83
CA SER A 238 -11.47 21.79 1.55
C SER A 238 -12.10 22.65 0.44
N PRO A 239 -11.92 22.31 -0.86
CA PRO A 239 -12.55 23.04 -1.96
C PRO A 239 -14.09 23.06 -1.94
N ILE A 240 -14.69 22.21 -1.12
CA ILE A 240 -16.15 21.99 -1.08
C ILE A 240 -16.75 22.30 0.30
N SER A 241 -15.94 22.75 1.27
CA SER A 241 -16.37 23.19 2.61
C SER A 241 -16.84 24.62 2.62
#